data_8da46ccbd838412bf177e7e10d79dadb
#
_entry.id   8da46ccbd838412bf177e7e10d79dadb
#
_cell.length_a   1.000
_cell.length_b   1.000
_cell.length_c   1.000
_cell.angle_alpha   90.00
_cell.angle_beta   90.00
_cell.angle_gamma   90.00
#
_symmetry.space_group_name_H-M   'P 1'
#
loop_
_entity.id
_entity.type
_entity.pdbx_description
1 polymer ?
#
loop_
_entity_poly.entity_id
_entity_poly.type
_entity_poly.pdbx_seq_one_letter_code
_entity_poly.pdbx_strand_id
1 'polypeptide(L)' 'MLRMRGEYTVRVAHTIEEDKQLIEAGFEYVTERDGYKIYRKRK' A
#
# COMPACT_ATOMS: atom_id res chain seq x y z
N MET A 1 13.84 -16.59 -5.71
CA MET A 1 13.21 -16.01 -5.86
C MET A 1 12.18 -15.78 -5.05
N LEU A 2 11.77 -14.99 -4.69
CA LEU A 2 10.88 -14.71 -3.93
C LEU A 2 9.64 -14.82 -4.46
N ARG A 3 8.75 -15.19 -4.03
CA ARG A 3 7.66 -15.30 -4.51
C ARG A 3 6.67 -14.72 -3.72
N MET A 4 5.96 -13.89 -4.07
CA MET A 4 5.01 -13.38 -3.41
C MET A 4 3.93 -14.28 -3.44
N ARG A 5 3.16 -14.49 -2.67
CA ARG A 5 2.15 -15.34 -2.69
C ARG A 5 1.04 -14.81 -3.41
N GLY A 6 0.98 -13.70 -3.87
CA GLY A 6 -0.10 -13.20 -4.66
C GLY A 6 -1.32 -12.92 -3.89
N GLU A 7 -1.22 -12.86 -2.61
CA GLU A 7 -2.36 -12.62 -1.86
C GLU A 7 -2.47 -11.21 -1.38
N TYR A 8 -1.74 -10.29 -1.92
CA TYR A 8 -1.78 -8.90 -1.48
C TYR A 8 -2.11 -7.99 -2.64
N THR A 9 -2.87 -6.94 -2.34
CA THR A 9 -3.12 -5.88 -3.30
C THR A 9 -2.24 -4.72 -2.89
N VAL A 10 -1.46 -4.18 -3.80
CA VAL A 10 -0.51 -3.12 -3.50
C VAL A 10 -0.97 -1.84 -4.16
N ARG A 11 -0.91 -0.73 -3.42
CA ARG A 11 -1.29 0.56 -3.95
C ARG A 11 -0.25 1.59 -3.52
N VAL A 12 -0.14 2.65 -4.29
CA VAL A 12 0.80 3.71 -4.00
C VAL A 12 0.01 4.97 -3.75
N ALA A 13 0.33 5.67 -2.68
CA ALA A 13 -0.34 6.91 -2.32
C ALA A 13 0.57 8.07 -2.61
N HIS A 14 0.06 9.08 -3.30
CA HIS A 14 0.83 10.25 -3.65
C HIS A 14 0.45 11.44 -2.80
N THR A 15 -0.71 11.43 -2.18
CA THR A 15 -1.17 12.57 -1.41
C THR A 15 -1.73 12.08 -0.09
N ILE A 16 -1.96 13.01 0.81
CA ILE A 16 -2.51 12.66 2.10
C ILE A 16 -3.92 12.13 1.95
N GLU A 17 -4.66 12.63 0.98
CA GLU A 17 -6.00 12.14 0.79
C GLU A 17 -5.98 10.70 0.33
N GLU A 18 -5.03 10.35 -0.51
CA GLU A 18 -4.92 8.97 -0.93
C GLU A 18 -4.51 8.08 0.23
N ASP A 19 -3.62 8.59 1.10
CA ASP A 19 -3.25 7.86 2.29
C ASP A 19 -4.49 7.53 3.10
N LYS A 20 -5.34 8.51 3.33
CA LYS A 20 -6.50 8.32 4.17
C LYS A 20 -7.44 7.30 3.55
N GLN A 21 -7.63 7.38 2.25
CA GLN A 21 -8.52 6.45 1.59
C GLN A 21 -8.01 5.02 1.70
N LEU A 22 -6.71 4.84 1.55
CA LEU A 22 -6.15 3.50 1.62
C LEU A 22 -6.25 2.95 3.03
N ILE A 23 -6.00 3.79 4.03
CA ILE A 23 -6.09 3.33 5.40
C ILE A 23 -7.52 2.98 5.74
N GLU A 24 -8.48 3.77 5.26
CA GLU A 24 -9.87 3.48 5.54
C GLU A 24 -10.31 2.21 4.85
N ALA A 25 -9.68 1.88 3.74
CA ALA A 25 -10.02 0.66 3.03
C ALA A 25 -9.35 -0.57 3.62
N GLY A 26 -8.54 -0.40 4.66
CA GLY A 26 -7.92 -1.55 5.29
C GLY A 26 -6.51 -1.83 4.84
N PHE A 27 -5.90 -0.92 4.08
CA PHE A 27 -4.54 -1.11 3.65
C PHE A 27 -3.58 -0.77 4.79
N GLU A 28 -2.41 -1.36 4.77
CA GLU A 28 -1.42 -1.08 5.78
C GLU A 28 -0.19 -0.48 5.12
N TYR A 29 0.50 0.37 5.83
CA TYR A 29 1.68 1.05 5.33
C TYR A 29 2.83 0.05 5.25
N VAL A 30 3.53 0.05 4.14
CA VAL A 30 4.66 -0.83 3.95
C VAL A 30 5.95 -0.04 3.99
N THR A 31 6.09 0.93 3.11
CA THR A 31 7.32 1.70 3.05
C THR A 31 7.09 2.96 2.25
N GLU A 32 8.08 3.82 2.21
CA GLU A 32 7.99 5.04 1.47
C GLU A 32 9.19 5.12 0.55
N ARG A 33 9.00 5.57 -0.68
CA ARG A 33 10.09 5.69 -1.59
C ARG A 33 9.85 6.84 -2.53
N ASP A 34 10.81 7.76 -2.66
CA ASP A 34 10.74 8.89 -3.57
C ASP A 34 9.48 9.72 -3.35
N GLY A 35 9.09 9.89 -2.11
CA GLY A 35 7.94 10.72 -1.82
C GLY A 35 6.63 10.00 -1.96
N TYR A 36 6.63 8.73 -2.33
CA TYR A 36 5.40 7.97 -2.44
C TYR A 36 5.33 6.98 -1.31
N LYS A 37 4.14 6.73 -0.80
CA LYS A 37 3.95 5.76 0.25
C LYS A 37 3.30 4.53 -0.33
N ILE A 38 3.82 3.39 -0.01
CA ILE A 38 3.35 2.14 -0.56
C ILE A 38 2.57 1.40 0.49
N TYR A 39 1.37 0.99 0.14
CA TYR A 39 0.46 0.31 1.04
C TYR A 39 0.09 -1.05 0.45
N ARG A 40 -0.31 -1.94 1.31
CA ARG A 40 -0.76 -3.25 0.83
C ARG A 40 -1.94 -3.71 1.64
N LYS A 41 -2.71 -4.60 1.07
CA LYS A 41 -3.87 -5.12 1.77
C LYS A 41 -3.95 -6.59 1.47
N ARG A 42 -4.15 -7.41 2.51
CA ARG A 42 -4.24 -8.80 2.29
C ARG A 42 -5.57 -9.14 1.72
N LYS A 43 -5.61 -10.01 0.77
CA LYS A 43 -6.87 -10.41 0.20
C LYS A 43 -7.64 -11.40 1.08
#